data_9b296e73656244bb35636a39c6bd1a61
#
_entry.id   9b296e73656244bb35636a39c6bd1a61
#
_cell.length_a   1.000
_cell.length_b   1.000
_cell.length_c   1.000
_cell.angle_alpha   90.00
_cell.angle_beta   90.00
_cell.angle_gamma   90.00
#
_symmetry.space_group_name_H-M   'P 1'
#
loop_
_entity.id
_entity.type
_entity.pdbx_description
1 polymer ?
#
loop_
_entity_poly.entity_id
_entity_poly.type
_entity_poly.pdbx_seq_one_letter_code
_entity_poly.pdbx_strand_id
1 'polypeptide(L)'
;MSATSGVPATPGVPGENPATASAVLTIRQVQPDDADAHRLWKAQERDLAERYEDPELELETTFPTLVGSWVGDDDGTPVATLVARWSPYAGTRPGDLELKRLWVEPTHRGRGHSKALMRVAEEAGRRAGATRLILETGLRQPEAMALYERLGYRRMTNYGEYAEEPESVCYAKDLPTRVLVLNGTMGAGKTTTAAAVHDLLAERGARSVFVDGDYLCQATPADPSDPHHQRLMFASLAALAPLWREAGYGFVVVPRVVEDGDDRARYASALSTADAGLASVAVVRVTASEPTRVERLTEREPEGYWRDMALARTVELEGILEDLRLDDAVVSTEGRDRLEVAAEVMRAAGWQ
;
A
#
# COMPACT_ATOMS: atom_id res chain seq x y z
N MET A 1 -47.01 -1.21 -71.53
CA MET A 1 -46.55 -2.43 -70.84
C MET A 1 -45.52 -2.01 -69.76
N SER A 2 -45.98 -1.79 -68.54
CA SER A 2 -45.17 -1.29 -67.44
C SER A 2 -44.91 -2.48 -66.50
N ALA A 3 -43.60 -2.75 -66.25
CA ALA A 3 -43.18 -3.73 -65.30
C ALA A 3 -42.84 -3.03 -63.98
N THR A 4 -43.58 -3.31 -62.94
CA THR A 4 -43.30 -2.89 -61.57
C THR A 4 -42.38 -3.88 -60.91
N SER A 5 -41.16 -3.40 -60.53
CA SER A 5 -40.22 -4.17 -59.75
C SER A 5 -40.50 -3.99 -58.25
N GLY A 6 -40.85 -5.09 -57.59
CA GLY A 6 -40.97 -5.16 -56.15
C GLY A 6 -39.62 -5.19 -55.47
N VAL A 7 -39.45 -4.34 -54.43
CA VAL A 7 -38.28 -4.34 -53.50
C VAL A 7 -38.57 -5.36 -52.41
N PRO A 8 -37.64 -6.27 -52.07
CA PRO A 8 -37.80 -7.17 -50.91
C PRO A 8 -37.57 -6.46 -49.60
N ALA A 9 -38.42 -6.73 -48.62
CA ALA A 9 -38.33 -6.24 -47.24
C ALA A 9 -37.10 -6.80 -46.54
N THR A 10 -36.35 -5.91 -45.86
CA THR A 10 -35.23 -6.24 -45.00
C THR A 10 -35.73 -6.87 -43.69
N PRO A 11 -35.13 -7.98 -43.21
CA PRO A 11 -35.49 -8.55 -41.91
C PRO A 11 -35.04 -7.63 -40.77
N GLY A 12 -35.92 -7.43 -39.79
CA GLY A 12 -35.69 -6.62 -38.62
C GLY A 12 -34.51 -7.14 -37.76
N VAL A 13 -33.68 -6.23 -37.33
CA VAL A 13 -32.62 -6.45 -36.36
C VAL A 13 -33.26 -6.85 -35.03
N PRO A 14 -32.78 -7.94 -34.35
CA PRO A 14 -33.27 -8.29 -33.02
C PRO A 14 -32.86 -7.17 -32.04
N GLY A 15 -33.82 -6.74 -31.23
CA GLY A 15 -33.65 -5.69 -30.25
C GLY A 15 -32.45 -5.94 -29.34
N GLU A 16 -31.64 -4.92 -29.18
CA GLU A 16 -30.58 -4.85 -28.14
C GLU A 16 -31.26 -5.09 -26.80
N ASN A 17 -30.81 -6.16 -26.16
CA ASN A 17 -31.10 -6.45 -24.77
C ASN A 17 -30.53 -5.26 -23.94
N PRO A 18 -31.32 -4.55 -23.13
CA PRO A 18 -30.76 -3.49 -22.31
C PRO A 18 -29.73 -4.15 -21.38
N ALA A 19 -28.46 -3.83 -21.62
CA ALA A 19 -27.35 -4.21 -20.72
C ALA A 19 -27.79 -3.80 -19.31
N THR A 20 -28.01 -4.79 -18.45
CA THR A 20 -28.25 -4.60 -17.04
C THR A 20 -27.08 -3.73 -16.54
N ALA A 21 -27.36 -2.47 -16.24
CA ALA A 21 -26.44 -1.60 -15.55
C ALA A 21 -26.00 -2.33 -14.29
N SER A 22 -24.73 -2.73 -14.23
CA SER A 22 -24.16 -3.38 -13.06
C SER A 22 -24.30 -2.37 -11.92
N ALA A 23 -25.22 -2.63 -11.00
CA ALA A 23 -25.35 -1.80 -9.82
C ALA A 23 -23.98 -1.71 -9.14
N VAL A 24 -23.48 -0.49 -9.01
CA VAL A 24 -22.16 -0.24 -8.42
C VAL A 24 -22.31 -0.37 -6.91
N LEU A 25 -21.67 -1.39 -6.31
CA LEU A 25 -21.62 -1.53 -4.86
C LEU A 25 -21.02 -0.26 -4.23
N THR A 26 -21.78 0.43 -3.40
CA THR A 26 -21.26 1.52 -2.57
C THR A 26 -20.68 0.93 -1.30
N ILE A 27 -19.39 1.19 -1.02
CA ILE A 27 -18.72 0.66 0.17
C ILE A 27 -18.46 1.81 1.12
N ARG A 28 -18.97 1.70 2.34
CA ARG A 28 -18.74 2.65 3.43
C ARG A 28 -17.92 2.00 4.55
N GLN A 29 -16.99 2.75 5.10
CA GLN A 29 -16.32 2.36 6.34
C GLN A 29 -17.27 2.65 7.51
N VAL A 30 -17.32 1.73 8.45
CA VAL A 30 -18.24 1.78 9.58
C VAL A 30 -17.50 1.60 10.90
N GLN A 31 -18.12 2.02 12.00
CA GLN A 31 -17.63 1.75 13.34
C GLN A 31 -17.95 0.30 13.75
N PRO A 32 -17.24 -0.25 14.75
CA PRO A 32 -17.47 -1.63 15.21
C PRO A 32 -18.89 -1.93 15.70
N ASP A 33 -19.63 -0.93 16.15
CA ASP A 33 -20.99 -1.02 16.67
C ASP A 33 -22.08 -0.71 15.63
N ASP A 34 -21.71 -0.63 14.34
CA ASP A 34 -22.66 -0.37 13.26
C ASP A 34 -23.73 -1.47 13.17
N ALA A 35 -25.00 -1.06 13.17
CA ALA A 35 -26.14 -1.97 13.20
C ALA A 35 -26.24 -2.87 11.94
N ASP A 36 -25.87 -2.32 10.76
CA ASP A 36 -25.88 -3.09 9.52
C ASP A 36 -24.77 -4.14 9.50
N ALA A 37 -23.56 -3.77 9.98
CA ALA A 37 -22.46 -4.71 10.12
C ALA A 37 -22.85 -5.87 11.04
N HIS A 38 -23.40 -5.58 12.21
CA HIS A 38 -23.86 -6.61 13.16
C HIS A 38 -24.97 -7.49 12.59
N ARG A 39 -25.93 -6.92 11.85
CA ARG A 39 -26.97 -7.69 11.16
C ARG A 39 -26.37 -8.66 10.15
N LEU A 40 -25.42 -8.20 9.34
CA LEU A 40 -24.73 -9.02 8.33
C LEU A 40 -23.85 -10.10 9.00
N TRP A 41 -23.18 -9.81 10.11
CA TRP A 41 -22.40 -10.81 10.86
C TRP A 41 -23.29 -11.92 11.43
N LYS A 42 -24.45 -11.57 11.97
CA LYS A 42 -25.43 -12.59 12.43
C LYS A 42 -26.01 -13.42 11.27
N ALA A 43 -26.17 -12.82 10.08
CA ALA A 43 -26.60 -13.55 8.89
C ALA A 43 -25.50 -14.51 8.42
N GLN A 44 -24.23 -14.08 8.41
CA GLN A 44 -23.07 -14.93 8.15
C GLN A 44 -22.99 -16.12 9.13
N GLU A 45 -23.16 -15.86 10.42
CA GLU A 45 -23.11 -16.87 11.47
C GLU A 45 -24.15 -17.98 11.23
N ARG A 46 -25.39 -17.59 10.89
CA ARG A 46 -26.44 -18.55 10.52
C ARG A 46 -26.12 -19.35 9.26
N ASP A 47 -25.58 -18.70 8.20
CA ASP A 47 -25.17 -19.35 6.94
C ASP A 47 -24.06 -20.39 7.21
N LEU A 48 -23.12 -20.06 8.10
CA LEU A 48 -22.05 -20.98 8.48
C LEU A 48 -22.50 -22.08 9.45
N ALA A 49 -23.32 -21.76 10.45
CA ALA A 49 -23.91 -22.75 11.35
C ALA A 49 -24.67 -23.85 10.59
N GLU A 50 -25.46 -23.45 9.59
CA GLU A 50 -26.15 -24.41 8.70
C GLU A 50 -25.14 -25.21 7.86
N ARG A 51 -24.14 -24.58 7.30
CA ARG A 51 -23.12 -25.21 6.43
C ARG A 51 -22.23 -26.22 7.16
N TYR A 52 -21.89 -25.90 8.41
CA TYR A 52 -21.05 -26.77 9.26
C TYR A 52 -21.85 -27.72 10.15
N GLU A 53 -23.18 -27.62 10.10
CA GLU A 53 -24.09 -28.41 10.95
C GLU A 53 -23.82 -28.20 12.44
N ASP A 54 -23.40 -26.98 12.81
CA ASP A 54 -23.07 -26.58 14.18
C ASP A 54 -24.02 -25.43 14.62
N PRO A 55 -25.12 -25.77 15.34
CA PRO A 55 -26.07 -24.76 15.78
C PRO A 55 -25.56 -23.87 16.91
N GLU A 56 -24.43 -24.23 17.54
CA GLU A 56 -23.77 -23.46 18.60
C GLU A 56 -22.61 -22.62 18.07
N LEU A 57 -22.42 -22.55 16.73
CA LEU A 57 -21.36 -21.76 16.11
C LEU A 57 -21.50 -20.29 16.50
N GLU A 58 -20.52 -19.79 17.23
CA GLU A 58 -20.37 -18.39 17.54
C GLU A 58 -19.13 -17.83 16.85
N LEU A 59 -19.27 -16.70 16.21
CA LEU A 59 -18.17 -16.02 15.55
C LEU A 59 -17.76 -14.76 16.31
N GLU A 60 -16.45 -14.47 16.29
CA GLU A 60 -15.88 -13.28 16.92
C GLU A 60 -16.56 -11.98 16.42
N THR A 61 -16.99 -11.14 17.35
CA THR A 61 -17.62 -9.83 17.07
C THR A 61 -16.80 -8.64 17.58
N THR A 62 -15.70 -8.90 18.28
CA THR A 62 -14.82 -7.87 18.86
C THR A 62 -13.45 -7.92 18.20
N PHE A 63 -12.96 -6.80 17.72
CA PHE A 63 -11.70 -6.70 16.96
C PHE A 63 -10.78 -5.65 17.59
N PRO A 64 -9.97 -6.00 18.62
CA PRO A 64 -9.21 -5.03 19.42
C PRO A 64 -8.18 -4.24 18.62
N THR A 65 -7.64 -4.76 17.53
CA THR A 65 -6.62 -4.10 16.71
C THR A 65 -7.17 -3.72 15.33
N LEU A 66 -8.41 -3.19 15.33
CA LEU A 66 -9.14 -2.87 14.10
C LEU A 66 -8.41 -1.85 13.24
N VAL A 67 -8.28 -2.14 11.95
CA VAL A 67 -7.83 -1.22 10.91
C VAL A 67 -9.02 -0.66 10.13
N GLY A 68 -10.04 -1.49 9.89
CA GLY A 68 -11.27 -1.03 9.29
C GLY A 68 -12.36 -2.11 9.27
N SER A 69 -13.61 -1.64 9.29
CA SER A 69 -14.81 -2.42 9.04
C SER A 69 -15.59 -1.77 7.92
N TRP A 70 -16.10 -2.54 6.98
CA TRP A 70 -16.81 -2.02 5.81
C TRP A 70 -18.12 -2.74 5.60
N VAL A 71 -19.11 -1.97 5.19
CA VAL A 71 -20.40 -2.45 4.69
C VAL A 71 -20.54 -2.05 3.23
N GLY A 72 -20.96 -2.99 2.41
CA GLY A 72 -21.28 -2.77 1.01
C GLY A 72 -22.77 -2.70 0.80
N ASP A 73 -23.22 -1.59 0.22
CA ASP A 73 -24.64 -1.33 -0.10
C ASP A 73 -24.87 -1.55 -1.60
N ASP A 74 -25.80 -2.42 -1.94
CA ASP A 74 -26.30 -2.63 -3.32
C ASP A 74 -27.65 -1.94 -3.43
N ASP A 75 -27.70 -0.86 -4.21
CA ASP A 75 -28.87 0.00 -4.36
C ASP A 75 -29.46 0.48 -3.01
N GLY A 76 -28.57 0.93 -2.12
CA GLY A 76 -28.93 1.45 -0.79
C GLY A 76 -29.29 0.37 0.24
N THR A 77 -29.19 -0.91 -0.12
CA THR A 77 -29.42 -2.02 0.81
C THR A 77 -28.09 -2.60 1.27
N PRO A 78 -27.78 -2.66 2.58
CA PRO A 78 -26.57 -3.28 3.10
C PRO A 78 -26.61 -4.80 2.86
N VAL A 79 -25.69 -5.31 2.04
CA VAL A 79 -25.67 -6.72 1.58
C VAL A 79 -24.34 -7.42 1.74
N ALA A 80 -23.28 -6.70 2.09
CA ALA A 80 -21.94 -7.27 2.18
C ALA A 80 -21.12 -6.65 3.31
N THR A 81 -20.17 -7.40 3.87
CA THR A 81 -19.33 -6.94 4.98
C THR A 81 -17.93 -7.49 4.89
N LEU A 82 -16.96 -6.78 5.48
CA LEU A 82 -15.58 -7.20 5.66
C LEU A 82 -14.96 -6.43 6.83
N VAL A 83 -14.10 -7.10 7.58
CA VAL A 83 -13.30 -6.52 8.67
C VAL A 83 -11.84 -6.78 8.42
N ALA A 84 -10.98 -5.82 8.76
CA ALA A 84 -9.52 -5.98 8.76
C ALA A 84 -8.95 -5.52 10.11
N ARG A 85 -8.08 -6.33 10.70
CA ARG A 85 -7.38 -6.04 11.96
C ARG A 85 -5.92 -6.44 11.89
N TRP A 86 -5.07 -5.85 12.70
CA TRP A 86 -3.75 -6.43 12.92
C TRP A 86 -3.89 -7.80 13.56
N SER A 87 -3.17 -8.78 13.05
CA SER A 87 -3.24 -10.14 13.59
C SER A 87 -2.79 -10.16 15.05
N PRO A 88 -3.61 -10.69 15.98
CA PRO A 88 -3.23 -10.81 17.39
C PRO A 88 -2.43 -12.07 17.69
N TYR A 89 -2.27 -12.98 16.73
CA TYR A 89 -1.79 -14.32 16.95
C TYR A 89 -0.26 -14.43 16.97
N ALA A 90 0.27 -15.09 17.97
CA ALA A 90 1.64 -15.59 17.94
C ALA A 90 1.80 -16.58 16.76
N GLY A 91 2.90 -16.48 16.02
CA GLY A 91 3.13 -17.32 14.83
C GLY A 91 2.74 -16.66 13.51
N THR A 92 2.04 -15.53 13.53
CA THR A 92 1.95 -14.64 12.36
C THR A 92 3.10 -13.63 12.36
N ARG A 93 3.40 -13.02 11.21
CA ARG A 93 4.46 -12.00 11.13
C ARG A 93 3.97 -10.68 11.74
N PRO A 94 4.85 -9.91 12.39
CA PRO A 94 4.54 -8.52 12.67
C PRO A 94 4.15 -7.82 11.36
N GLY A 95 3.08 -7.03 11.37
CA GLY A 95 2.60 -6.36 10.15
C GLY A 95 1.68 -7.21 9.26
N ASP A 96 1.27 -8.41 9.70
CA ASP A 96 0.17 -9.14 9.08
C ASP A 96 -1.17 -8.50 9.44
N LEU A 97 -1.97 -8.23 8.41
CA LEU A 97 -3.33 -7.75 8.55
C LEU A 97 -4.31 -8.90 8.28
N GLU A 98 -5.08 -9.28 9.27
CA GLU A 98 -6.05 -10.35 9.16
C GLU A 98 -7.39 -9.83 8.64
N LEU A 99 -7.93 -10.52 7.63
CA LEU A 99 -9.26 -10.26 7.07
C LEU A 99 -10.27 -11.22 7.69
N LYS A 100 -11.32 -10.65 8.26
CA LYS A 100 -12.40 -11.36 8.92
C LYS A 100 -13.75 -10.93 8.37
N ARG A 101 -14.77 -11.73 8.56
CA ARG A 101 -16.16 -11.36 8.27
C ARG A 101 -16.44 -10.98 6.81
N LEU A 102 -15.65 -11.48 5.84
CA LEU A 102 -16.03 -11.34 4.44
C LEU A 102 -17.28 -12.17 4.17
N TRP A 103 -18.38 -11.50 3.89
CA TRP A 103 -19.62 -12.15 3.60
C TRP A 103 -20.49 -11.30 2.67
N VAL A 104 -21.31 -11.97 1.84
CA VAL A 104 -22.28 -11.36 0.94
C VAL A 104 -23.57 -12.12 1.05
N GLU A 105 -24.69 -11.40 1.19
CA GLU A 105 -26.04 -11.95 1.19
C GLU A 105 -26.23 -12.92 0.01
N PRO A 106 -26.79 -14.13 0.21
CA PRO A 106 -26.89 -15.17 -0.82
C PRO A 106 -27.51 -14.69 -2.13
N THR A 107 -28.55 -13.86 -2.05
CA THR A 107 -29.27 -13.31 -3.21
C THR A 107 -28.50 -12.25 -4.00
N HIS A 108 -27.36 -11.76 -3.42
CA HIS A 108 -26.49 -10.73 -4.02
C HIS A 108 -25.12 -11.30 -4.42
N ARG A 109 -24.91 -12.62 -4.26
CA ARG A 109 -23.66 -13.30 -4.70
C ARG A 109 -23.55 -13.31 -6.22
N GLY A 110 -22.32 -13.50 -6.72
CA GLY A 110 -22.03 -13.53 -8.17
C GLY A 110 -21.94 -12.16 -8.86
N ARG A 111 -22.19 -11.05 -8.14
CA ARG A 111 -22.15 -9.68 -8.68
C ARG A 111 -20.82 -8.97 -8.49
N GLY A 112 -19.80 -9.63 -7.91
CA GLY A 112 -18.47 -9.06 -7.71
C GLY A 112 -18.27 -8.31 -6.39
N HIS A 113 -19.25 -8.28 -5.49
CA HIS A 113 -19.23 -7.54 -4.22
C HIS A 113 -18.05 -7.95 -3.33
N SER A 114 -17.79 -9.26 -3.16
CA SER A 114 -16.64 -9.75 -2.40
C SER A 114 -15.32 -9.22 -2.97
N LYS A 115 -15.17 -9.20 -4.31
CA LYS A 115 -13.97 -8.67 -4.96
C LYS A 115 -13.80 -7.17 -4.71
N ALA A 116 -14.89 -6.41 -4.68
CA ALA A 116 -14.85 -4.97 -4.39
C ALA A 116 -14.42 -4.72 -2.94
N LEU A 117 -14.98 -5.44 -1.96
CA LEU A 117 -14.57 -5.35 -0.55
C LEU A 117 -13.10 -5.74 -0.34
N MET A 118 -12.64 -6.84 -0.97
CA MET A 118 -11.24 -7.26 -0.89
C MET A 118 -10.28 -6.19 -1.39
N ARG A 119 -10.62 -5.47 -2.48
CA ARG A 119 -9.81 -4.34 -2.97
C ARG A 119 -9.73 -3.20 -1.96
N VAL A 120 -10.84 -2.88 -1.30
CA VAL A 120 -10.87 -1.84 -0.25
C VAL A 120 -9.98 -2.25 0.92
N ALA A 121 -10.05 -3.50 1.36
CA ALA A 121 -9.19 -4.00 2.44
C ALA A 121 -7.70 -4.04 2.04
N GLU A 122 -7.38 -4.43 0.81
CA GLU A 122 -6.01 -4.39 0.29
C GLU A 122 -5.46 -2.97 0.26
N GLU A 123 -6.27 -2.00 -0.13
CA GLU A 123 -5.88 -0.59 -0.11
C GLU A 123 -5.73 -0.05 1.31
N ALA A 124 -6.64 -0.41 2.22
CA ALA A 124 -6.51 -0.06 3.63
C ALA A 124 -5.25 -0.67 4.27
N GLY A 125 -4.94 -1.92 3.95
CA GLY A 125 -3.69 -2.57 4.36
C GLY A 125 -2.45 -1.84 3.86
N ARG A 126 -2.44 -1.45 2.58
CA ARG A 126 -1.34 -0.63 2.03
C ARG A 126 -1.18 0.70 2.77
N ARG A 127 -2.29 1.40 3.04
CA ARG A 127 -2.27 2.68 3.78
C ARG A 127 -1.80 2.52 5.22
N ALA A 128 -2.16 1.41 5.86
CA ALA A 128 -1.72 1.09 7.22
C ALA A 128 -0.27 0.58 7.30
N GLY A 129 0.38 0.31 6.16
CA GLY A 129 1.74 -0.24 6.11
C GLY A 129 1.82 -1.73 6.40
N ALA A 130 0.74 -2.46 6.16
CA ALA A 130 0.75 -3.91 6.22
C ALA A 130 1.70 -4.49 5.15
N THR A 131 2.46 -5.50 5.53
CA THR A 131 3.35 -6.22 4.61
C THR A 131 2.64 -7.37 3.94
N ARG A 132 1.58 -7.90 4.60
CA ARG A 132 0.84 -9.07 4.13
C ARG A 132 -0.60 -9.04 4.65
N LEU A 133 -1.52 -9.47 3.82
CA LEU A 133 -2.88 -9.80 4.23
C LEU A 133 -2.98 -11.29 4.46
N ILE A 134 -3.60 -11.69 5.56
CA ILE A 134 -3.87 -13.09 5.90
C ILE A 134 -5.36 -13.27 6.17
N LEU A 135 -5.85 -14.48 5.98
CA LEU A 135 -7.23 -14.85 6.28
C LEU A 135 -7.35 -16.35 6.49
N GLU A 136 -8.42 -16.74 7.15
CA GLU A 136 -8.85 -18.12 7.25
C GLU A 136 -10.21 -18.31 6.59
N THR A 137 -10.43 -19.51 6.08
CA THR A 137 -11.72 -20.02 5.58
C THR A 137 -11.78 -21.53 5.78
N GLY A 138 -12.97 -22.10 5.72
CA GLY A 138 -13.12 -23.54 5.91
C GLY A 138 -13.23 -24.33 4.61
N LEU A 139 -12.91 -25.62 4.67
CA LEU A 139 -13.00 -26.55 3.54
C LEU A 139 -14.41 -26.63 2.94
N ARG A 140 -15.47 -26.39 3.73
CA ARG A 140 -16.85 -26.37 3.26
C ARG A 140 -17.23 -25.05 2.56
N GLN A 141 -16.26 -24.18 2.24
CA GLN A 141 -16.43 -22.89 1.55
C GLN A 141 -15.63 -22.83 0.23
N PRO A 142 -15.84 -23.75 -0.73
CA PRO A 142 -15.04 -23.82 -1.96
C PRO A 142 -15.14 -22.55 -2.82
N GLU A 143 -16.25 -21.82 -2.76
CA GLU A 143 -16.43 -20.55 -3.47
C GLU A 143 -15.54 -19.45 -2.91
N ALA A 144 -15.31 -19.41 -1.58
CA ALA A 144 -14.40 -18.47 -0.94
C ALA A 144 -12.95 -18.81 -1.27
N MET A 145 -12.56 -20.08 -1.20
CA MET A 145 -11.23 -20.55 -1.58
C MET A 145 -10.90 -20.15 -3.03
N ALA A 146 -11.83 -20.42 -3.98
CA ALA A 146 -11.67 -20.04 -5.37
C ALA A 146 -11.61 -18.51 -5.57
N LEU A 147 -12.30 -17.71 -4.75
CA LEU A 147 -12.19 -16.25 -4.77
C LEU A 147 -10.79 -15.81 -4.38
N TYR A 148 -10.26 -16.29 -3.25
CA TYR A 148 -8.93 -15.90 -2.75
C TYR A 148 -7.82 -16.29 -3.73
N GLU A 149 -7.85 -17.50 -4.27
CA GLU A 149 -6.87 -17.94 -5.27
C GLU A 149 -6.90 -17.07 -6.54
N ARG A 150 -8.10 -16.70 -7.05
CA ARG A 150 -8.23 -15.77 -8.19
C ARG A 150 -7.75 -14.35 -7.88
N LEU A 151 -7.77 -13.92 -6.62
CA LEU A 151 -7.25 -12.63 -6.17
C LEU A 151 -5.74 -12.66 -5.86
N GLY A 152 -5.08 -13.81 -6.07
CA GLY A 152 -3.64 -13.98 -5.89
C GLY A 152 -3.23 -14.29 -4.44
N TYR A 153 -4.18 -14.68 -3.59
CA TYR A 153 -3.86 -15.24 -2.28
C TYR A 153 -3.34 -16.66 -2.46
N ARG A 154 -2.34 -17.04 -1.67
CA ARG A 154 -1.75 -18.38 -1.67
C ARG A 154 -1.97 -19.04 -0.34
N ARG A 155 -2.14 -20.35 -0.33
CA ARG A 155 -2.24 -21.13 0.91
C ARG A 155 -0.99 -20.93 1.77
N MET A 156 -1.19 -20.83 3.06
CA MET A 156 -0.12 -20.74 4.05
C MET A 156 -0.37 -21.77 5.17
N THR A 157 0.60 -21.97 6.04
CA THR A 157 0.42 -22.76 7.26
C THR A 157 -0.65 -22.10 8.13
N ASN A 158 -1.57 -22.92 8.65
CA ASN A 158 -2.59 -22.45 9.56
C ASN A 158 -1.95 -21.80 10.81
N TYR A 159 -2.58 -20.78 11.35
CA TYR A 159 -2.06 -19.95 12.44
C TYR A 159 -3.07 -19.78 13.57
N GLY A 160 -2.58 -19.37 14.74
CA GLY A 160 -3.43 -19.03 15.89
C GLY A 160 -4.35 -20.17 16.30
N GLU A 161 -5.62 -19.87 16.50
CA GLU A 161 -6.66 -20.84 16.84
C GLU A 161 -6.94 -21.85 15.73
N TYR A 162 -6.58 -21.55 14.47
CA TYR A 162 -6.77 -22.43 13.33
C TYR A 162 -5.66 -23.46 13.13
N ALA A 163 -4.56 -23.39 13.92
CA ALA A 163 -3.34 -24.18 13.67
C ALA A 163 -3.60 -25.69 13.67
N GLU A 164 -4.48 -26.15 14.58
CA GLU A 164 -4.83 -27.57 14.74
C GLU A 164 -6.21 -27.92 14.16
N GLU A 165 -6.89 -26.95 13.51
CA GLU A 165 -8.23 -27.17 12.96
C GLU A 165 -8.16 -27.81 11.57
N PRO A 166 -8.58 -29.07 11.41
CA PRO A 166 -8.42 -29.82 10.15
C PRO A 166 -9.31 -29.31 9.01
N GLU A 167 -10.40 -28.62 9.32
CA GLU A 167 -11.30 -28.04 8.33
C GLU A 167 -10.92 -26.60 7.94
N SER A 168 -9.96 -25.97 8.61
CA SER A 168 -9.48 -24.61 8.33
C SER A 168 -8.41 -24.59 7.23
N VAL A 169 -8.48 -23.58 6.38
CA VAL A 169 -7.51 -23.30 5.33
C VAL A 169 -7.12 -21.81 5.38
N CYS A 170 -5.86 -21.57 5.70
CA CYS A 170 -5.34 -20.21 5.75
C CYS A 170 -4.70 -19.77 4.43
N TYR A 171 -4.88 -18.50 4.11
CA TYR A 171 -4.34 -17.86 2.91
C TYR A 171 -3.58 -16.58 3.27
N ALA A 172 -2.60 -16.24 2.45
CA ALA A 172 -1.85 -15.01 2.52
C ALA A 172 -1.67 -14.35 1.15
N LYS A 173 -1.58 -13.02 1.15
CA LYS A 173 -1.18 -12.21 -0.01
C LYS A 173 -0.21 -11.13 0.45
N ASP A 174 0.99 -11.15 -0.06
CA ASP A 174 1.98 -10.11 0.18
C ASP A 174 1.58 -8.79 -0.50
N LEU A 175 1.80 -7.68 0.19
CA LEU A 175 1.59 -6.34 -0.35
C LEU A 175 2.93 -5.69 -0.73
N PRO A 176 2.98 -4.89 -1.81
CA PRO A 176 4.19 -4.16 -2.17
C PRO A 176 4.67 -3.22 -1.08
N THR A 177 5.99 -3.15 -0.88
CA THR A 177 6.61 -2.14 -0.03
C THR A 177 6.31 -0.74 -0.57
N ARG A 178 5.99 0.21 0.31
CA ARG A 178 5.80 1.62 -0.05
C ARG A 178 7.08 2.39 0.26
N VAL A 179 7.64 3.02 -0.74
CA VAL A 179 8.91 3.75 -0.67
C VAL A 179 8.68 5.22 -0.92
N LEU A 180 9.17 6.07 -0.04
CA LEU A 180 9.26 7.50 -0.23
C LEU A 180 10.72 7.90 -0.33
N VAL A 181 11.12 8.38 -1.50
CA VAL A 181 12.43 9.01 -1.69
C VAL A 181 12.27 10.51 -1.53
N LEU A 182 12.92 11.08 -0.51
CA LEU A 182 13.01 12.53 -0.30
C LEU A 182 14.15 13.06 -1.16
N ASN A 183 13.80 13.62 -2.32
CA ASN A 183 14.73 14.23 -3.25
C ASN A 183 14.98 15.71 -2.91
N GLY A 184 16.01 16.32 -3.47
CA GLY A 184 16.35 17.73 -3.30
C GLY A 184 17.85 17.96 -3.16
N THR A 185 18.26 19.21 -3.27
CA THR A 185 19.67 19.62 -3.18
C THR A 185 20.22 19.51 -1.75
N MET A 186 21.51 19.73 -1.59
CA MET A 186 22.13 19.84 -0.26
C MET A 186 21.58 21.09 0.45
N GLY A 187 21.31 20.97 1.75
CA GLY A 187 20.68 22.06 2.54
C GLY A 187 19.16 22.22 2.36
N ALA A 188 18.52 21.51 1.43
CA ALA A 188 17.07 21.60 1.20
C ALA A 188 16.21 21.01 2.33
N GLY A 189 16.76 20.21 3.25
CA GLY A 189 16.04 19.64 4.39
C GLY A 189 15.59 18.19 4.23
N LYS A 190 16.11 17.42 3.27
CA LYS A 190 15.75 16.02 3.02
C LYS A 190 15.73 15.15 4.28
N THR A 191 16.87 15.06 4.98
CA THR A 191 17.03 14.19 6.16
C THR A 191 16.12 14.61 7.31
N THR A 192 15.97 15.91 7.53
CA THR A 192 15.06 16.46 8.56
C THR A 192 13.61 16.13 8.26
N THR A 193 13.19 16.30 7.01
CA THR A 193 11.83 15.98 6.56
C THR A 193 11.58 14.47 6.61
N ALA A 194 12.55 13.65 6.20
CA ALA A 194 12.44 12.20 6.24
C ALA A 194 12.29 11.67 7.68
N ALA A 195 13.05 12.22 8.62
CA ALA A 195 12.90 11.91 10.04
C ALA A 195 11.52 12.30 10.57
N ALA A 196 11.00 13.48 10.20
CA ALA A 196 9.68 13.92 10.59
C ALA A 196 8.56 13.06 9.97
N VAL A 197 8.71 12.59 8.73
CA VAL A 197 7.80 11.61 8.12
C VAL A 197 7.81 10.30 8.91
N HIS A 198 8.99 9.82 9.29
CA HIS A 198 9.13 8.60 10.11
C HIS A 198 8.45 8.76 11.48
N ASP A 199 8.63 9.91 12.14
CA ASP A 199 7.97 10.24 13.40
C ASP A 199 6.43 10.20 13.25
N LEU A 200 5.87 10.86 12.21
CA LEU A 200 4.44 10.88 11.94
C LEU A 200 3.85 9.49 11.62
N LEU A 201 4.61 8.63 10.94
CA LEU A 201 4.20 7.25 10.70
C LEU A 201 4.16 6.47 12.02
N ALA A 202 5.16 6.64 12.89
CA ALA A 202 5.21 6.00 14.20
C ALA A 202 4.05 6.45 15.11
N GLU A 203 3.69 7.74 15.12
CA GLU A 203 2.52 8.27 15.85
C GLU A 203 1.20 7.64 15.39
N ARG A 204 1.10 7.25 14.13
CA ARG A 204 -0.06 6.53 13.56
C ARG A 204 -0.01 5.02 13.79
N GLY A 205 1.00 4.52 14.48
CA GLY A 205 1.23 3.08 14.66
C GLY A 205 1.66 2.33 13.40
N ALA A 206 2.02 3.06 12.33
CA ALA A 206 2.52 2.47 11.10
C ALA A 206 3.99 2.05 11.26
N ARG A 207 4.32 0.88 10.72
CA ARG A 207 5.67 0.32 10.82
C ARG A 207 6.51 0.79 9.63
N SER A 208 7.52 1.61 9.90
CA SER A 208 8.37 2.22 8.88
C SER A 208 9.86 2.07 9.19
N VAL A 209 10.66 2.02 8.13
CA VAL A 209 12.12 2.12 8.18
C VAL A 209 12.54 3.48 7.65
N PHE A 210 13.36 4.18 8.41
CA PHE A 210 14.13 5.32 7.93
C PHE A 210 15.54 4.84 7.62
N VAL A 211 16.00 5.04 6.39
CA VAL A 211 17.34 4.67 5.96
C VAL A 211 17.99 5.83 5.21
N ASP A 212 19.06 6.39 5.77
CA ASP A 212 19.85 7.40 5.09
C ASP A 212 20.72 6.73 4.02
N GLY A 213 20.42 7.00 2.74
CA GLY A 213 21.13 6.43 1.60
C GLY A 213 22.61 6.82 1.56
N ASP A 214 22.97 7.98 2.12
CA ASP A 214 24.36 8.44 2.16
C ASP A 214 25.21 7.57 3.07
N TYR A 215 24.66 7.02 4.17
CA TYR A 215 25.40 6.08 5.03
C TYR A 215 25.64 4.72 4.34
N LEU A 216 24.76 4.27 3.45
CA LEU A 216 24.98 3.04 2.69
C LEU A 216 26.03 3.19 1.58
N CYS A 217 26.41 4.41 1.26
CA CYS A 217 27.44 4.74 0.27
C CYS A 217 28.82 4.99 0.88
N GLN A 218 28.97 4.95 2.21
CA GLN A 218 30.25 5.22 2.89
C GLN A 218 31.19 4.01 2.81
N ALA A 219 31.90 3.90 1.71
CA ALA A 219 32.90 2.86 1.47
C ALA A 219 34.17 3.46 0.84
N THR A 220 35.33 2.82 1.05
CA THR A 220 36.62 3.26 0.50
C THR A 220 37.49 2.05 0.15
N PRO A 221 38.23 2.05 -0.97
CA PRO A 221 38.26 3.12 -1.98
C PRO A 221 37.01 3.12 -2.86
N ALA A 222 36.71 4.26 -3.49
CA ALA A 222 35.65 4.34 -4.49
C ALA A 222 36.09 3.67 -5.80
N ASP A 223 35.16 2.92 -6.42
CA ASP A 223 35.32 2.41 -7.77
C ASP A 223 35.19 3.59 -8.76
N PRO A 224 36.14 3.81 -9.68
CA PRO A 224 36.03 4.88 -10.69
C PRO A 224 34.78 4.81 -11.56
N SER A 225 34.17 3.61 -11.73
CA SER A 225 32.91 3.42 -12.47
C SER A 225 31.68 3.58 -11.58
N ASP A 226 31.83 3.79 -10.28
CA ASP A 226 30.78 4.04 -9.30
C ASP A 226 31.29 4.97 -8.19
N PRO A 227 31.66 6.21 -8.54
CA PRO A 227 32.36 7.12 -7.60
C PRO A 227 31.52 7.51 -6.39
N HIS A 228 30.20 7.31 -6.47
CA HIS A 228 29.25 7.60 -5.39
C HIS A 228 28.69 6.35 -4.74
N HIS A 229 29.25 5.15 -5.01
CA HIS A 229 28.84 3.86 -4.47
C HIS A 229 27.33 3.57 -4.59
N GLN A 230 26.70 4.03 -5.68
CA GLN A 230 25.25 3.83 -5.89
C GLN A 230 24.91 2.34 -6.03
N ARG A 231 25.76 1.57 -6.72
CA ARG A 231 25.57 0.11 -6.86
C ARG A 231 25.58 -0.58 -5.50
N LEU A 232 26.50 -0.17 -4.62
CA LEU A 232 26.60 -0.70 -3.25
C LEU A 232 25.34 -0.34 -2.44
N MET A 233 24.86 0.91 -2.55
CA MET A 233 23.62 1.34 -1.89
C MET A 233 22.42 0.48 -2.30
N PHE A 234 22.18 0.32 -3.60
CA PHE A 234 21.06 -0.48 -4.09
C PHE A 234 21.20 -1.96 -3.74
N ALA A 235 22.40 -2.51 -3.77
CA ALA A 235 22.67 -3.88 -3.31
C ALA A 235 22.39 -4.05 -1.79
N SER A 236 22.77 -3.05 -0.98
CA SER A 236 22.50 -3.04 0.45
C SER A 236 20.99 -2.95 0.74
N LEU A 237 20.26 -2.07 0.03
CA LEU A 237 18.81 -1.98 0.13
C LEU A 237 18.13 -3.30 -0.23
N ALA A 238 18.56 -3.96 -1.30
CA ALA A 238 18.03 -5.25 -1.73
C ALA A 238 18.30 -6.38 -0.71
N ALA A 239 19.44 -6.35 -0.04
CA ALA A 239 19.77 -7.32 1.00
C ALA A 239 18.95 -7.09 2.29
N LEU A 240 18.63 -5.84 2.61
CA LEU A 240 17.89 -5.47 3.83
C LEU A 240 16.36 -5.57 3.66
N ALA A 241 15.83 -5.39 2.46
CA ALA A 241 14.40 -5.37 2.19
C ALA A 241 13.64 -6.62 2.70
N PRO A 242 14.11 -7.85 2.49
CA PRO A 242 13.45 -9.05 3.03
C PRO A 242 13.39 -9.05 4.56
N LEU A 243 14.46 -8.61 5.23
CA LEU A 243 14.54 -8.55 6.69
C LEU A 243 13.55 -7.54 7.26
N TRP A 244 13.42 -6.37 6.65
CA TRP A 244 12.45 -5.36 7.04
C TRP A 244 11.01 -5.86 6.88
N ARG A 245 10.74 -6.52 5.77
CA ARG A 245 9.41 -7.10 5.53
C ARG A 245 9.07 -8.22 6.52
N GLU A 246 10.01 -9.11 6.81
CA GLU A 246 9.82 -10.16 7.81
C GLU A 246 9.56 -9.57 9.21
N ALA A 247 10.21 -8.46 9.54
CA ALA A 247 9.96 -7.69 10.75
C ALA A 247 8.68 -6.82 10.69
N GLY A 248 7.93 -6.85 9.58
CA GLY A 248 6.64 -6.19 9.41
C GLY A 248 6.68 -4.72 9.00
N TYR A 249 7.80 -4.25 8.45
CA TYR A 249 7.92 -2.86 7.99
C TYR A 249 7.45 -2.72 6.54
N GLY A 250 6.30 -2.08 6.33
CA GLY A 250 5.71 -1.86 5.01
C GLY A 250 6.07 -0.52 4.36
N PHE A 251 6.61 0.42 5.15
CA PHE A 251 7.07 1.73 4.66
C PHE A 251 8.59 1.84 4.74
N VAL A 252 9.19 2.44 3.71
CA VAL A 252 10.63 2.78 3.68
C VAL A 252 10.78 4.24 3.26
N VAL A 253 11.48 5.04 4.08
CA VAL A 253 11.74 6.47 3.85
C VAL A 253 13.23 6.65 3.62
N VAL A 254 13.60 7.20 2.46
CA VAL A 254 15.00 7.35 2.03
C VAL A 254 15.27 8.79 1.63
N PRO A 255 15.99 9.58 2.44
CA PRO A 255 16.51 10.88 2.00
C PRO A 255 17.73 10.66 1.08
N ARG A 256 17.59 10.95 -0.20
CA ARG A 256 18.64 10.81 -1.19
C ARG A 256 18.36 11.68 -2.41
N VAL A 257 19.40 12.23 -3.04
CA VAL A 257 19.26 12.89 -4.35
C VAL A 257 18.99 11.84 -5.41
N VAL A 258 18.02 12.13 -6.29
CA VAL A 258 17.68 11.33 -7.47
C VAL A 258 18.14 12.12 -8.69
N GLU A 259 19.25 11.73 -9.27
CA GLU A 259 19.89 12.42 -10.41
C GLU A 259 19.92 11.57 -11.69
N ASP A 260 19.36 10.36 -11.66
CA ASP A 260 19.30 9.46 -12.82
C ASP A 260 17.84 9.05 -13.06
N GLY A 261 17.42 9.10 -14.33
CA GLY A 261 16.07 8.70 -14.74
C GLY A 261 15.69 7.28 -14.37
N ASP A 262 16.67 6.40 -14.22
CA ASP A 262 16.46 5.00 -13.84
C ASP A 262 16.37 4.78 -12.31
N ASP A 263 16.70 5.77 -11.51
CA ASP A 263 16.79 5.59 -10.04
C ASP A 263 15.44 5.14 -9.44
N ARG A 264 14.31 5.67 -9.89
CA ARG A 264 12.99 5.22 -9.45
C ARG A 264 12.80 3.70 -9.67
N ALA A 265 13.18 3.21 -10.84
CA ALA A 265 13.10 1.78 -11.16
C ALA A 265 14.09 0.95 -10.33
N ARG A 266 15.27 1.48 -10.06
CA ARG A 266 16.28 0.84 -9.17
C ARG A 266 15.75 0.72 -7.75
N TYR A 267 15.14 1.78 -7.18
CA TYR A 267 14.48 1.71 -5.86
C TYR A 267 13.33 0.69 -5.86
N ALA A 268 12.46 0.74 -6.87
CA ALA A 268 11.35 -0.21 -6.98
C ALA A 268 11.85 -1.66 -7.02
N SER A 269 12.91 -1.93 -7.76
CA SER A 269 13.53 -3.26 -7.85
C SER A 269 14.23 -3.68 -6.56
N ALA A 270 15.07 -2.81 -6.01
CA ALA A 270 15.86 -3.13 -4.80
C ALA A 270 14.99 -3.39 -3.57
N LEU A 271 13.85 -2.71 -3.44
CA LEU A 271 12.92 -2.84 -2.31
C LEU A 271 11.74 -3.76 -2.60
N SER A 272 11.79 -4.51 -3.69
CA SER A 272 10.82 -5.54 -4.05
C SER A 272 11.16 -6.88 -3.41
N THR A 273 10.15 -7.76 -3.36
CA THR A 273 10.35 -9.19 -3.08
C THR A 273 9.56 -10.01 -4.08
N ALA A 274 9.97 -11.27 -4.31
CA ALA A 274 9.33 -12.16 -5.28
C ALA A 274 7.83 -12.32 -5.05
N ASP A 275 7.39 -12.36 -3.79
CA ASP A 275 5.99 -12.58 -3.41
C ASP A 275 5.15 -11.32 -3.46
N ALA A 276 5.72 -10.15 -3.11
CA ALA A 276 5.02 -8.87 -3.06
C ALA A 276 5.04 -8.10 -4.39
N GLY A 277 5.93 -8.45 -5.31
CA GLY A 277 6.16 -7.72 -6.55
C GLY A 277 6.98 -6.44 -6.35
N LEU A 278 6.95 -5.55 -7.35
CA LEU A 278 7.69 -4.30 -7.34
C LEU A 278 7.20 -3.37 -6.24
N ALA A 279 8.13 -2.73 -5.53
CA ALA A 279 7.81 -1.70 -4.55
C ALA A 279 7.18 -0.47 -5.23
N SER A 280 6.24 0.17 -4.52
CA SER A 280 5.63 1.42 -4.98
C SER A 280 6.49 2.60 -4.52
N VAL A 281 7.08 3.34 -5.45
CA VAL A 281 8.02 4.43 -5.16
C VAL A 281 7.39 5.78 -5.47
N ALA A 282 7.31 6.63 -4.46
CA ALA A 282 7.04 8.06 -4.60
C ALA A 282 8.37 8.83 -4.44
N VAL A 283 8.60 9.80 -5.33
CA VAL A 283 9.74 10.72 -5.24
C VAL A 283 9.20 12.12 -4.99
N VAL A 284 9.47 12.66 -3.81
CA VAL A 284 9.03 14.03 -3.47
C VAL A 284 10.25 14.90 -3.25
N ARG A 285 10.37 15.95 -4.04
CA ARG A 285 11.46 16.92 -3.91
C ARG A 285 11.15 17.95 -2.84
N VAL A 286 12.03 18.06 -1.83
CA VAL A 286 12.01 19.19 -0.91
C VAL A 286 12.97 20.28 -1.39
N THR A 287 12.55 21.53 -1.23
CA THR A 287 13.33 22.70 -1.69
C THR A 287 13.32 23.82 -0.66
N ALA A 288 14.34 24.67 -0.74
CA ALA A 288 14.43 25.95 -0.04
C ALA A 288 15.17 26.95 -0.94
N SER A 289 15.05 28.23 -0.67
CA SER A 289 15.78 29.27 -1.40
C SER A 289 17.31 29.06 -1.31
N GLU A 290 18.05 29.52 -2.31
CA GLU A 290 19.50 29.42 -2.29
C GLU A 290 20.11 30.04 -1.03
N PRO A 291 19.72 31.26 -0.56
CA PRO A 291 20.23 31.81 0.68
C PRO A 291 20.02 30.92 1.89
N THR A 292 18.82 30.34 2.03
CA THR A 292 18.50 29.41 3.13
C THR A 292 19.33 28.13 3.07
N ARG A 293 19.54 27.57 1.88
CA ARG A 293 20.41 26.40 1.71
C ARG A 293 21.85 26.68 2.09
N VAL A 294 22.38 27.84 1.65
CA VAL A 294 23.73 28.30 1.99
C VAL A 294 23.90 28.49 3.49
N GLU A 295 22.94 29.16 4.14
CA GLU A 295 22.94 29.34 5.61
C GLU A 295 22.99 27.99 6.32
N ARG A 296 22.07 27.09 6.02
CA ARG A 296 22.03 25.74 6.63
C ARG A 296 23.29 24.93 6.41
N LEU A 297 23.90 25.00 5.22
CA LEU A 297 25.15 24.32 4.91
C LEU A 297 26.32 24.95 5.68
N THR A 298 26.35 26.26 5.80
CA THR A 298 27.40 26.98 6.53
C THR A 298 27.35 26.69 8.03
N GLU A 299 26.16 26.56 8.60
CA GLU A 299 25.99 26.19 10.00
C GLU A 299 26.36 24.72 10.28
N ARG A 300 26.02 23.81 9.36
CA ARG A 300 26.21 22.37 9.53
C ARG A 300 27.65 21.92 9.28
N GLU A 301 28.29 22.46 8.25
CA GLU A 301 29.60 22.01 7.80
C GLU A 301 30.71 22.94 8.30
N PRO A 302 31.75 22.43 8.96
CA PRO A 302 32.94 23.22 9.32
C PRO A 302 33.58 23.85 8.08
N GLU A 303 34.29 24.99 8.29
CA GLU A 303 35.10 25.60 7.23
C GLU A 303 36.10 24.62 6.62
N GLY A 304 36.17 24.58 5.30
CA GLY A 304 37.08 23.75 4.55
C GLY A 304 36.49 23.07 3.34
N TYR A 305 37.25 22.17 2.78
CA TYR A 305 36.96 21.50 1.49
C TYR A 305 35.52 20.94 1.39
N TRP A 306 35.03 20.31 2.43
CA TRP A 306 33.70 19.68 2.39
C TRP A 306 32.54 20.71 2.30
N ARG A 307 32.69 21.83 3.03
CA ARG A 307 31.68 22.92 2.94
C ARG A 307 31.71 23.55 1.55
N ASP A 308 32.90 23.87 1.02
CA ASP A 308 33.03 24.49 -0.31
C ASP A 308 32.48 23.58 -1.40
N MET A 309 32.78 22.28 -1.32
CA MET A 309 32.20 21.27 -2.23
C MET A 309 30.67 21.18 -2.10
N ALA A 310 30.12 21.18 -0.90
CA ALA A 310 28.68 21.13 -0.67
C ALA A 310 27.96 22.36 -1.22
N LEU A 311 28.54 23.56 -1.05
CA LEU A 311 28.02 24.81 -1.59
C LEU A 311 28.04 24.83 -3.12
N ALA A 312 29.10 24.36 -3.74
CA ALA A 312 29.19 24.27 -5.21
C ALA A 312 28.18 23.22 -5.75
N ARG A 313 28.12 22.05 -5.13
CA ARG A 313 27.26 20.96 -5.57
C ARG A 313 25.77 21.26 -5.40
N THR A 314 25.36 22.04 -4.40
CA THR A 314 23.94 22.40 -4.24
C THR A 314 23.40 23.24 -5.40
N VAL A 315 24.22 24.11 -5.99
CA VAL A 315 23.85 24.93 -7.17
C VAL A 315 23.76 24.06 -8.42
N GLU A 316 24.75 23.18 -8.64
CA GLU A 316 24.74 22.25 -9.77
C GLU A 316 23.53 21.32 -9.73
N LEU A 317 23.23 20.75 -8.56
CA LEU A 317 22.08 19.85 -8.37
C LEU A 317 20.73 20.54 -8.64
N GLU A 318 20.57 21.81 -8.31
CA GLU A 318 19.34 22.54 -8.61
C GLU A 318 19.01 22.50 -10.10
N GLY A 319 20.02 22.82 -10.95
CA GLY A 319 19.85 22.74 -12.41
C GLY A 319 19.52 21.33 -12.90
N ILE A 320 20.24 20.32 -12.39
CA ILE A 320 20.01 18.91 -12.76
C ILE A 320 18.58 18.48 -12.40
N LEU A 321 18.11 18.79 -11.19
CA LEU A 321 16.77 18.39 -10.73
C LEU A 321 15.64 19.12 -11.46
N GLU A 322 15.87 20.37 -11.87
CA GLU A 322 14.91 21.13 -12.70
C GLU A 322 14.80 20.57 -14.12
N ASP A 323 15.90 20.12 -14.70
CA ASP A 323 15.93 19.54 -16.04
C ASP A 323 15.30 18.14 -16.07
N LEU A 324 15.62 17.30 -15.10
CA LEU A 324 15.18 15.90 -15.07
C LEU A 324 13.70 15.73 -14.72
N ARG A 325 13.14 16.56 -13.86
CA ARG A 325 11.71 16.53 -13.43
C ARG A 325 11.20 15.14 -13.05
N LEU A 326 11.97 14.42 -12.26
CA LEU A 326 11.66 13.04 -11.83
C LEU A 326 10.72 12.97 -10.63
N ASP A 327 10.38 14.12 -10.06
CA ASP A 327 9.61 14.23 -8.84
C ASP A 327 8.10 14.15 -9.10
N ASP A 328 7.36 13.44 -8.23
CA ASP A 328 5.90 13.41 -8.25
C ASP A 328 5.30 14.70 -7.68
N ALA A 329 6.05 15.39 -6.79
CA ALA A 329 5.68 16.67 -6.22
C ALA A 329 6.92 17.42 -5.72
N VAL A 330 6.77 18.74 -5.55
CA VAL A 330 7.80 19.61 -4.96
C VAL A 330 7.18 20.31 -3.75
N VAL A 331 7.87 20.25 -2.60
CA VAL A 331 7.41 20.82 -1.33
C VAL A 331 8.48 21.76 -0.78
N SER A 332 8.11 23.01 -0.47
CA SER A 332 9.03 23.95 0.15
C SER A 332 9.19 23.73 1.63
N THR A 333 10.45 23.80 2.11
CA THR A 333 10.79 23.77 3.55
C THR A 333 11.06 25.18 4.09
N GLU A 334 10.92 26.22 3.28
CA GLU A 334 11.26 27.60 3.61
C GLU A 334 10.38 28.13 4.75
N GLY A 335 10.99 28.47 5.88
CA GLY A 335 10.30 29.11 7.00
C GLY A 335 9.16 28.27 7.63
N ARG A 336 9.14 26.97 7.40
CA ARG A 336 8.03 26.08 7.81
C ARG A 336 8.45 25.10 8.90
N ASP A 337 7.47 24.72 9.72
CA ASP A 337 7.66 23.63 10.69
C ASP A 337 7.89 22.29 9.99
N ARG A 338 8.79 21.48 10.56
CA ARG A 338 9.19 20.18 9.98
C ARG A 338 8.03 19.17 9.87
N LEU A 339 7.09 19.17 10.83
CA LEU A 339 5.95 18.25 10.83
C LEU A 339 4.89 18.67 9.81
N GLU A 340 4.68 19.99 9.60
CA GLU A 340 3.82 20.50 8.54
C GLU A 340 4.35 20.11 7.15
N VAL A 341 5.65 20.26 6.92
CA VAL A 341 6.31 19.85 5.69
C VAL A 341 6.19 18.33 5.49
N ALA A 342 6.46 17.56 6.53
CA ALA A 342 6.35 16.09 6.49
C ALA A 342 4.91 15.64 6.18
N ALA A 343 3.90 16.26 6.79
CA ALA A 343 2.50 15.96 6.51
C ALA A 343 2.12 16.27 5.06
N GLU A 344 2.63 17.36 4.47
CA GLU A 344 2.42 17.69 3.06
C GLU A 344 3.11 16.69 2.14
N VAL A 345 4.36 16.32 2.44
CA VAL A 345 5.11 15.29 1.72
C VAL A 345 4.36 13.94 1.74
N MET A 346 3.84 13.53 2.89
CA MET A 346 3.04 12.30 3.00
C MET A 346 1.77 12.36 2.15
N ARG A 347 1.07 13.51 2.13
CA ARG A 347 -0.09 13.71 1.23
C ARG A 347 0.31 13.58 -0.23
N ALA A 348 1.39 14.23 -0.64
CA ALA A 348 1.92 14.18 -1.99
C ALA A 348 2.31 12.76 -2.42
N ALA A 349 2.84 11.96 -1.49
CA ALA A 349 3.18 10.55 -1.71
C ALA A 349 1.97 9.60 -1.64
N GLY A 350 0.74 10.10 -1.35
CA GLY A 350 -0.45 9.27 -1.14
C GLY A 350 -0.39 8.41 0.14
N TRP A 351 0.28 8.91 1.19
CA TRP A 351 0.47 8.24 2.49
C TRP A 351 -0.43 8.85 3.58
N GLN A 352 -1.70 9.07 3.27
CA GLN A 352 -2.70 9.65 4.19
C GLN A 352 -3.31 8.60 5.11
#